data_518799cca02f6642977165e34c154415
#
_entry.id   518799cca02f6642977165e34c154415
#
_cell.length_a   1.000
_cell.length_b   1.000
_cell.length_c   1.000
_cell.angle_alpha   90.00
_cell.angle_beta   90.00
_cell.angle_gamma   90.00
#
_symmetry.space_group_name_H-M   'P 1'
#
loop_
_entity.id
_entity.type
_entity.pdbx_description
1 polymer ?
#
loop_
_entity_poly.entity_id
_entity_poly.type
_entity_poly.pdbx_seq_one_letter_code
_entity_poly.pdbx_strand_id
1 'polypeptide(L)'
;MEGMAQQTRNGHSASAAEVAALAGVSRQTVSRVVNGMPNVTEKTRKRVLAAMEELGFRPNFAGAALRGGSYRSIGLCMYNITRVGNLATLEGIMQAAREHDFAVTMIEMGGDKPYTLADASRRMVERPVDGMILNMNRMAPDFEEFVPQPGVRTVILSMYAHPRCTTIDSDQYGSCELLTNYLLEHGHSNVRFVAGPENSISSRFREAGWRDTLGRAHVDVAPMLRGDWSADSGYAMGERIAAEVLAGGSQAPTAVLAANDQMALGVIAALENAGLSVPDDVSVVGIDDALEGLVPHNRLTTLRFDLRGVGKLAFEAAIGESSSIEAIHVPSTLVERSTVRDIRG
;
A
#
# COMPACT_ATOMS: atom_id res chain seq x y z
N MET A 1 -34.93 -39.61 33.19
CA MET A 1 -33.82 -39.64 34.16
C MET A 1 -32.60 -40.14 33.43
N GLU A 2 -31.66 -39.26 33.22
CA GLU A 2 -30.24 -39.52 33.23
C GLU A 2 -29.56 -38.25 32.74
N GLY A 3 -28.97 -37.58 33.67
CA GLY A 3 -28.30 -36.33 33.45
C GLY A 3 -26.94 -36.56 32.82
N MET A 4 -26.72 -35.97 31.66
CA MET A 4 -25.36 -35.79 31.10
C MET A 4 -24.71 -34.61 31.80
N ALA A 5 -23.77 -34.95 32.68
CA ALA A 5 -22.93 -34.00 33.37
C ALA A 5 -22.07 -33.21 32.31
N GLN A 6 -22.36 -31.94 32.20
CA GLN A 6 -21.46 -30.95 31.54
C GLN A 6 -20.23 -30.78 32.44
N GLN A 7 -19.13 -31.47 32.10
CA GLN A 7 -17.84 -31.15 32.67
C GLN A 7 -17.39 -29.77 32.15
N THR A 8 -17.48 -28.78 33.03
CA THR A 8 -16.81 -27.50 32.89
C THR A 8 -15.31 -27.75 32.78
N ARG A 9 -14.78 -27.64 31.54
CA ARG A 9 -13.33 -27.61 31.30
C ARG A 9 -12.78 -26.32 31.92
N ASN A 10 -12.12 -26.47 33.07
CA ASN A 10 -11.22 -25.47 33.61
C ASN A 10 -10.24 -25.02 32.52
N GLY A 11 -10.01 -23.70 32.39
CA GLY A 11 -9.18 -23.06 31.35
C GLY A 11 -7.69 -23.38 31.41
N HIS A 12 -7.31 -24.64 31.47
CA HIS A 12 -5.93 -25.08 31.39
C HIS A 12 -5.61 -25.41 29.90
N SER A 13 -4.86 -24.56 29.25
CA SER A 13 -4.31 -24.84 27.92
C SER A 13 -3.36 -26.04 28.04
N ALA A 14 -3.61 -27.09 27.27
CA ALA A 14 -2.74 -28.26 27.22
C ALA A 14 -1.29 -27.87 26.98
N SER A 15 -0.36 -28.58 27.58
CA SER A 15 1.09 -28.32 27.48
C SER A 15 1.76 -29.26 26.46
N ALA A 16 2.92 -28.87 25.93
CA ALA A 16 3.73 -29.74 25.08
C ALA A 16 4.20 -31.03 25.82
N ALA A 17 4.18 -31.03 27.17
CA ALA A 17 4.47 -32.20 27.98
C ALA A 17 3.33 -33.24 27.93
N GLU A 18 2.09 -32.78 28.01
CA GLU A 18 0.91 -33.62 27.91
C GLU A 18 0.78 -34.21 26.48
N VAL A 19 1.04 -33.43 25.46
CA VAL A 19 1.12 -33.93 24.06
C VAL A 19 2.19 -35.01 23.93
N ALA A 20 3.39 -34.77 24.48
CA ALA A 20 4.48 -35.73 24.44
C ALA A 20 4.11 -37.04 25.14
N ALA A 21 3.46 -36.97 26.32
CA ALA A 21 3.00 -38.11 27.06
C ALA A 21 1.93 -38.91 26.28
N LEU A 22 0.92 -38.25 25.74
CA LEU A 22 -0.14 -38.87 24.95
C LEU A 22 0.38 -39.50 23.66
N ALA A 23 1.26 -38.79 22.92
CA ALA A 23 1.88 -39.28 21.69
C ALA A 23 2.98 -40.34 21.95
N GLY A 24 3.41 -40.59 23.19
CA GLY A 24 4.52 -41.51 23.52
C GLY A 24 5.86 -41.11 22.91
N VAL A 25 6.21 -39.82 22.97
CA VAL A 25 7.44 -39.24 22.43
C VAL A 25 8.07 -38.23 23.42
N SER A 26 9.28 -37.76 23.12
CA SER A 26 9.90 -36.70 23.92
C SER A 26 9.29 -35.32 23.59
N ARG A 27 9.36 -34.35 24.54
CA ARG A 27 9.02 -32.94 24.27
C ARG A 27 9.80 -32.36 23.09
N GLN A 28 11.03 -32.79 22.89
CA GLN A 28 11.87 -32.38 21.76
C GLN A 28 11.26 -32.88 20.44
N THR A 29 10.70 -34.11 20.41
CA THR A 29 10.02 -34.64 19.23
C THR A 29 8.76 -33.86 18.92
N VAL A 30 7.96 -33.49 19.94
CA VAL A 30 6.81 -32.60 19.75
C VAL A 30 7.24 -31.27 19.15
N SER A 31 8.28 -30.64 19.70
CA SER A 31 8.85 -29.40 19.18
C SER A 31 9.31 -29.53 17.71
N ARG A 32 9.95 -30.63 17.34
CA ARG A 32 10.37 -30.90 15.95
C ARG A 32 9.18 -31.05 15.00
N VAL A 33 8.11 -31.68 15.44
CA VAL A 33 6.87 -31.82 14.64
C VAL A 33 6.20 -30.47 14.45
N VAL A 34 6.07 -29.67 15.52
CA VAL A 34 5.49 -28.32 15.48
C VAL A 34 6.27 -27.40 14.54
N ASN A 35 7.61 -27.52 14.54
CA ASN A 35 8.50 -26.69 13.70
C ASN A 35 8.78 -27.30 12.30
N GLY A 36 8.03 -28.33 11.89
CA GLY A 36 8.16 -28.90 10.54
C GLY A 36 9.48 -29.58 10.21
N MET A 37 10.33 -29.88 11.24
CA MET A 37 11.67 -30.42 11.00
C MET A 37 11.65 -31.75 10.24
N PRO A 38 12.60 -31.97 9.27
CA PRO A 38 12.60 -33.13 8.36
C PRO A 38 12.95 -34.46 9.03
N ASN A 39 13.54 -34.44 10.23
CA ASN A 39 14.05 -35.64 10.91
C ASN A 39 13.02 -36.31 11.85
N VAL A 40 11.75 -36.23 11.52
CA VAL A 40 10.67 -36.94 12.21
C VAL A 40 9.95 -37.84 11.21
N THR A 41 9.84 -39.16 11.53
CA THR A 41 9.12 -40.06 10.64
C THR A 41 7.64 -39.69 10.50
N GLU A 42 7.05 -39.95 9.35
CA GLU A 42 5.64 -39.65 9.08
C GLU A 42 4.70 -40.31 10.10
N LYS A 43 5.02 -41.54 10.54
CA LYS A 43 4.27 -42.23 11.58
C LYS A 43 4.29 -41.49 12.91
N THR A 44 5.45 -40.95 13.30
CA THR A 44 5.60 -40.16 14.53
C THR A 44 4.90 -38.81 14.41
N ARG A 45 5.00 -38.16 13.24
CA ARG A 45 4.32 -36.89 12.94
C ARG A 45 2.80 -37.04 13.10
N LYS A 46 2.19 -38.05 12.49
CA LYS A 46 0.75 -38.32 12.62
C LYS A 46 0.31 -38.54 14.05
N ARG A 47 1.09 -39.30 14.86
CA ARG A 47 0.75 -39.54 16.28
C ARG A 47 0.76 -38.23 17.09
N VAL A 48 1.77 -37.38 16.87
CA VAL A 48 1.88 -36.10 17.58
C VAL A 48 0.74 -35.17 17.19
N LEU A 49 0.43 -35.06 15.90
CA LEU A 49 -0.68 -34.22 15.41
C LEU A 49 -2.03 -34.68 15.98
N ALA A 50 -2.29 -36.00 16.01
CA ALA A 50 -3.52 -36.54 16.63
C ALA A 50 -3.59 -36.22 18.13
N ALA A 51 -2.50 -36.36 18.87
CA ALA A 51 -2.45 -36.01 20.27
C ALA A 51 -2.65 -34.49 20.52
N MET A 52 -2.15 -33.65 19.62
CA MET A 52 -2.37 -32.21 19.68
C MET A 52 -3.86 -31.87 19.47
N GLU A 53 -4.51 -32.52 18.51
CA GLU A 53 -5.93 -32.35 18.21
C GLU A 53 -6.79 -32.80 19.37
N GLU A 54 -6.53 -34.00 19.92
CA GLU A 54 -7.28 -34.59 21.06
C GLU A 54 -7.22 -33.71 22.32
N LEU A 55 -6.03 -33.15 22.62
CA LEU A 55 -5.82 -32.27 23.77
C LEU A 55 -6.21 -30.82 23.54
N GLY A 56 -6.57 -30.45 22.31
CA GLY A 56 -6.77 -29.06 21.92
C GLY A 56 -5.50 -28.21 22.10
N PHE A 57 -4.31 -28.85 21.98
CA PHE A 57 -3.04 -28.17 22.13
C PHE A 57 -2.80 -27.23 20.96
N ARG A 58 -2.54 -25.97 21.28
CA ARG A 58 -2.06 -24.98 20.31
C ARG A 58 -0.62 -24.64 20.65
N PRO A 59 0.30 -24.73 19.67
CA PRO A 59 1.67 -24.31 19.88
C PRO A 59 1.73 -22.87 20.39
N ASN A 60 2.41 -22.65 21.52
CA ASN A 60 2.63 -21.30 22.03
C ASN A 60 3.82 -20.69 21.30
N PHE A 61 3.54 -19.95 20.22
CA PHE A 61 4.56 -19.26 19.42
C PHE A 61 5.35 -18.24 20.26
N ALA A 62 4.73 -17.58 21.24
CA ALA A 62 5.44 -16.68 22.17
C ALA A 62 6.51 -17.43 22.99
N GLY A 63 6.22 -18.65 23.44
CA GLY A 63 7.20 -19.50 24.12
C GLY A 63 8.27 -20.07 23.17
N ALA A 64 7.98 -20.20 21.90
CA ALA A 64 8.98 -20.59 20.88
C ALA A 64 9.90 -19.41 20.52
N ALA A 65 9.34 -18.21 20.40
CA ALA A 65 10.10 -16.97 20.14
C ALA A 65 11.08 -16.64 21.27
N LEU A 66 10.68 -16.85 22.54
CA LEU A 66 11.58 -16.70 23.69
C LEU A 66 12.80 -17.64 23.63
N ARG A 67 12.71 -18.75 22.90
CA ARG A 67 13.81 -19.73 22.73
C ARG A 67 14.50 -19.65 21.37
N GLY A 68 13.79 -19.17 20.35
CA GLY A 68 14.24 -19.18 18.95
C GLY A 68 14.41 -17.81 18.32
N GLY A 69 14.09 -16.74 19.01
CA GLY A 69 14.34 -15.36 18.59
C GLY A 69 13.41 -14.80 17.53
N SER A 70 12.36 -15.52 17.03
CA SER A 70 11.41 -15.01 16.02
C SER A 70 9.99 -15.45 16.31
N TYR A 71 9.04 -14.51 16.17
CA TYR A 71 7.60 -14.74 16.27
C TYR A 71 6.98 -15.22 14.95
N ARG A 72 7.72 -15.11 13.85
CA ARG A 72 7.21 -15.29 12.48
C ARG A 72 5.94 -14.48 12.22
N SER A 73 5.96 -13.24 12.65
CA SER A 73 4.86 -12.30 12.49
C SER A 73 5.40 -10.91 12.19
N ILE A 74 4.81 -10.24 11.20
CA ILE A 74 5.08 -8.85 10.87
C ILE A 74 3.92 -7.97 11.30
N GLY A 75 4.19 -6.83 11.90
CA GLY A 75 3.21 -5.82 12.24
C GLY A 75 2.95 -4.88 11.06
N LEU A 76 1.70 -4.61 10.74
CA LEU A 76 1.30 -3.65 9.73
C LEU A 76 0.33 -2.63 10.34
N CYS A 77 0.75 -1.38 10.42
CA CYS A 77 -0.14 -0.26 10.72
C CYS A 77 -0.49 0.45 9.42
N MET A 78 -1.74 0.41 9.02
CA MET A 78 -2.20 0.94 7.74
C MET A 78 -3.37 1.89 7.93
N TYR A 79 -3.39 2.98 7.19
CA TYR A 79 -4.45 3.96 7.19
C TYR A 79 -5.33 3.76 5.96
N ASN A 80 -6.66 3.69 6.15
CA ASN A 80 -7.63 3.67 5.05
C ASN A 80 -7.41 2.55 4.02
N ILE A 81 -7.53 1.29 4.46
CA ILE A 81 -7.25 0.07 3.69
C ILE A 81 -8.02 0.00 2.37
N THR A 82 -9.23 0.58 2.34
CA THR A 82 -10.13 0.52 1.17
C THR A 82 -9.66 1.35 -0.04
N ARG A 83 -8.62 2.16 0.11
CA ARG A 83 -8.01 2.87 -1.03
C ARG A 83 -7.27 1.88 -1.92
N VAL A 84 -7.46 2.01 -3.23
CA VAL A 84 -6.93 1.07 -4.24
C VAL A 84 -5.42 0.85 -4.09
N GLY A 85 -4.63 1.92 -3.92
CA GLY A 85 -3.19 1.81 -3.74
C GLY A 85 -2.79 1.04 -2.47
N ASN A 86 -3.49 1.27 -1.35
CA ASN A 86 -3.24 0.58 -0.09
C ASN A 86 -3.56 -0.93 -0.19
N LEU A 87 -4.62 -1.28 -0.92
CA LEU A 87 -5.00 -2.68 -1.11
C LEU A 87 -3.93 -3.44 -1.90
N ALA A 88 -3.41 -2.88 -2.99
CA ALA A 88 -2.36 -3.51 -3.78
C ALA A 88 -1.03 -3.67 -3.00
N THR A 89 -0.67 -2.68 -2.19
CA THR A 89 0.49 -2.75 -1.28
C THR A 89 0.30 -3.85 -0.23
N LEU A 90 -0.91 -3.94 0.36
CA LEU A 90 -1.26 -5.01 1.30
C LEU A 90 -1.14 -6.39 0.64
N GLU A 91 -1.62 -6.56 -0.60
CA GLU A 91 -1.47 -7.81 -1.34
C GLU A 91 0.01 -8.22 -1.48
N GLY A 92 0.90 -7.27 -1.80
CA GLY A 92 2.35 -7.51 -1.87
C GLY A 92 2.94 -7.95 -0.54
N ILE A 93 2.59 -7.29 0.57
CA ILE A 93 3.00 -7.66 1.93
C ILE A 93 2.51 -9.08 2.27
N MET A 94 1.23 -9.37 2.01
CA MET A 94 0.63 -10.68 2.29
C MET A 94 1.25 -11.79 1.44
N GLN A 95 1.61 -11.52 0.20
CA GLN A 95 2.30 -12.47 -0.67
C GLN A 95 3.69 -12.79 -0.12
N ALA A 96 4.50 -11.77 0.19
CA ALA A 96 5.82 -11.95 0.76
C ALA A 96 5.77 -12.68 2.12
N ALA A 97 4.81 -12.33 2.97
CA ALA A 97 4.62 -13.01 4.24
C ALA A 97 4.33 -14.51 4.06
N ARG A 98 3.50 -14.91 3.09
CA ARG A 98 3.27 -16.33 2.76
C ARG A 98 4.52 -17.04 2.25
N GLU A 99 5.29 -16.37 1.38
CA GLU A 99 6.53 -16.93 0.81
C GLU A 99 7.59 -17.20 1.90
N HIS A 100 7.60 -16.39 2.97
CA HIS A 100 8.51 -16.50 4.11
C HIS A 100 7.92 -17.24 5.32
N ASP A 101 6.69 -17.75 5.23
CA ASP A 101 5.97 -18.43 6.32
C ASP A 101 5.79 -17.53 7.56
N PHE A 102 5.39 -16.26 7.31
CA PHE A 102 5.05 -15.26 8.32
C PHE A 102 3.55 -14.99 8.38
N ALA A 103 3.06 -14.70 9.58
CA ALA A 103 1.75 -14.09 9.79
C ALA A 103 1.83 -12.57 9.63
N VAL A 104 0.69 -11.93 9.33
CA VAL A 104 0.57 -10.48 9.35
C VAL A 104 -0.42 -10.08 10.44
N THR A 105 0.04 -9.29 11.40
CA THR A 105 -0.80 -8.66 12.42
C THR A 105 -1.07 -7.23 12.00
N MET A 106 -2.33 -6.90 11.71
CA MET A 106 -2.69 -5.59 11.19
C MET A 106 -3.45 -4.75 12.20
N ILE A 107 -3.12 -3.45 12.24
CA ILE A 107 -3.87 -2.42 12.96
C ILE A 107 -4.27 -1.36 11.93
N GLU A 108 -5.58 -1.14 11.77
CA GLU A 108 -6.06 0.01 11.03
C GLU A 108 -5.93 1.28 11.88
N MET A 109 -5.28 2.27 11.29
CA MET A 109 -5.04 3.57 11.88
C MET A 109 -6.06 4.57 11.33
N GLY A 110 -7.32 4.40 11.73
CA GLY A 110 -8.42 5.26 11.30
C GLY A 110 -8.90 6.21 12.40
N GLY A 111 -9.66 7.24 12.02
CA GLY A 111 -10.32 8.19 12.90
C GLY A 111 -10.09 9.65 12.50
N ASP A 112 -10.82 10.56 13.14
CA ASP A 112 -10.78 12.00 12.85
C ASP A 112 -9.49 12.68 13.33
N LYS A 113 -8.74 12.03 14.21
CA LYS A 113 -7.48 12.58 14.76
C LYS A 113 -6.28 12.08 13.97
N PRO A 114 -5.30 12.95 13.68
CA PRO A 114 -4.01 12.50 13.17
C PRO A 114 -3.39 11.51 14.16
N TYR A 115 -2.99 10.33 13.68
CA TYR A 115 -2.21 9.41 14.51
C TYR A 115 -0.73 9.80 14.46
N THR A 116 0.00 9.46 15.52
CA THR A 116 1.45 9.56 15.56
C THR A 116 2.10 8.22 15.22
N LEU A 117 3.31 8.26 14.66
CA LEU A 117 4.10 7.04 14.44
C LEU A 117 4.43 6.35 15.77
N ALA A 118 4.66 7.13 16.83
CA ALA A 118 4.89 6.62 18.17
C ALA A 118 3.68 5.85 18.71
N ASP A 119 2.46 6.33 18.52
CA ASP A 119 1.24 5.63 18.94
C ASP A 119 1.02 4.34 18.14
N ALA A 120 1.24 4.39 16.82
CA ALA A 120 1.16 3.21 15.96
C ALA A 120 2.16 2.14 16.40
N SER A 121 3.41 2.53 16.57
CA SER A 121 4.50 1.66 17.01
C SER A 121 4.21 1.07 18.40
N ARG A 122 3.82 1.88 19.38
CA ARG A 122 3.48 1.42 20.73
C ARG A 122 2.35 0.38 20.72
N ARG A 123 1.26 0.62 19.98
CA ARG A 123 0.15 -0.31 19.85
C ARG A 123 0.57 -1.63 19.20
N MET A 124 1.54 -1.58 18.27
CA MET A 124 2.01 -2.77 17.58
C MET A 124 2.96 -3.61 18.43
N VAL A 125 3.90 -3.00 19.18
CA VAL A 125 4.88 -3.75 20.00
C VAL A 125 4.27 -4.45 21.22
N GLU A 126 3.02 -4.15 21.58
CA GLU A 126 2.25 -4.95 22.55
C GLU A 126 1.90 -6.35 21.99
N ARG A 127 2.17 -6.60 20.73
CA ARG A 127 1.93 -7.85 20.01
C ARG A 127 3.24 -8.51 19.62
N PRO A 128 3.26 -9.86 19.52
CA PRO A 128 4.45 -10.57 19.13
C PRO A 128 4.74 -10.39 17.63
N VAL A 129 5.62 -9.43 17.29
CA VAL A 129 6.05 -9.16 15.92
C VAL A 129 7.57 -9.04 15.84
N ASP A 130 8.16 -9.49 14.73
CA ASP A 130 9.61 -9.43 14.49
C ASP A 130 10.03 -8.11 13.82
N GLY A 131 9.13 -7.51 13.09
CA GLY A 131 9.31 -6.22 12.45
C GLY A 131 7.97 -5.52 12.24
N MET A 132 7.99 -4.25 11.85
CA MET A 132 6.76 -3.53 11.58
C MET A 132 6.87 -2.64 10.34
N ILE A 133 5.72 -2.47 9.68
CA ILE A 133 5.52 -1.58 8.54
C ILE A 133 4.49 -0.54 8.95
N LEU A 134 4.85 0.75 8.86
CA LEU A 134 3.97 1.88 9.13
C LEU A 134 3.61 2.56 7.80
N ASN A 135 2.36 2.41 7.37
CA ASN A 135 1.87 3.09 6.16
C ASN A 135 1.45 4.53 6.50
N MET A 136 2.03 5.49 5.80
CA MET A 136 1.82 6.91 6.05
C MET A 136 1.33 7.61 4.78
N ASN A 137 0.01 7.82 4.64
CA ASN A 137 -0.59 8.57 3.54
C ASN A 137 -0.76 10.08 3.83
N ARG A 138 -0.62 10.47 5.08
CA ARG A 138 -0.56 11.86 5.57
C ARG A 138 0.67 12.01 6.45
N MET A 139 1.25 13.21 6.46
CA MET A 139 2.39 13.49 7.34
C MET A 139 1.99 13.29 8.80
N ALA A 140 2.69 12.39 9.48
CA ALA A 140 2.54 12.20 10.92
C ALA A 140 3.18 13.41 11.65
N PRO A 141 2.52 13.96 12.67
CA PRO A 141 3.03 15.13 13.39
C PRO A 141 4.41 14.91 14.02
N ASP A 142 4.75 13.66 14.36
CA ASP A 142 5.98 13.24 15.00
C ASP A 142 6.99 12.60 14.04
N PHE A 143 6.85 12.80 12.72
CA PHE A 143 7.68 12.11 11.72
C PHE A 143 9.18 12.31 11.98
N GLU A 144 9.62 13.55 12.15
CA GLU A 144 11.04 13.89 12.33
C GLU A 144 11.62 13.37 13.67
N GLU A 145 10.79 13.42 14.72
CA GLU A 145 11.18 13.04 16.09
C GLU A 145 11.03 11.55 16.35
N PHE A 146 10.29 10.84 15.52
CA PHE A 146 9.99 9.43 15.75
C PHE A 146 11.26 8.59 15.94
N VAL A 147 11.26 7.78 17.01
CA VAL A 147 12.31 6.81 17.31
C VAL A 147 11.69 5.42 17.28
N PRO A 148 12.15 4.52 16.39
CA PRO A 148 11.65 3.16 16.34
C PRO A 148 11.95 2.42 17.64
N GLN A 149 11.10 1.46 18.00
CA GLN A 149 11.29 0.64 19.19
C GLN A 149 12.51 -0.26 19.06
N PRO A 150 13.38 -0.31 20.07
CA PRO A 150 14.52 -1.22 20.07
C PRO A 150 14.10 -2.69 19.86
N GLY A 151 14.81 -3.41 19.00
CA GLY A 151 14.57 -4.82 18.73
C GLY A 151 13.42 -5.12 17.77
N VAL A 152 12.71 -4.11 17.26
CA VAL A 152 11.66 -4.26 16.23
C VAL A 152 12.00 -3.36 15.05
N ARG A 153 12.42 -3.96 13.95
CA ARG A 153 12.75 -3.20 12.75
C ARG A 153 11.51 -2.54 12.18
N THR A 154 11.61 -1.23 11.97
CA THR A 154 10.50 -0.41 11.50
C THR A 154 10.81 0.12 10.10
N VAL A 155 9.89 -0.12 9.17
CA VAL A 155 9.86 0.43 7.82
C VAL A 155 8.67 1.37 7.70
N ILE A 156 8.87 2.52 7.06
CA ILE A 156 7.80 3.49 6.84
C ILE A 156 7.49 3.55 5.33
N LEU A 157 6.23 3.37 4.95
CA LEU A 157 5.79 3.62 3.58
C LEU A 157 5.56 5.12 3.41
N SER A 158 6.53 5.79 2.80
CA SER A 158 6.55 7.25 2.61
C SER A 158 7.56 7.68 1.56
N MET A 159 7.22 8.73 0.82
CA MET A 159 8.13 9.45 -0.08
C MET A 159 9.20 10.29 0.65
N TYR A 160 8.96 10.64 1.91
CA TYR A 160 9.94 11.38 2.71
C TYR A 160 10.95 10.42 3.32
N ALA A 161 12.24 10.72 3.17
CA ALA A 161 13.30 10.01 3.89
C ALA A 161 13.19 10.24 5.39
N HIS A 162 13.44 9.19 6.19
CA HIS A 162 13.43 9.28 7.64
C HIS A 162 14.84 8.97 8.20
N PRO A 163 15.33 9.74 9.22
CA PRO A 163 16.72 9.59 9.68
C PRO A 163 17.02 8.26 10.40
N ARG A 164 15.98 7.53 10.84
CA ARG A 164 16.13 6.32 11.68
C ARG A 164 15.39 5.09 11.16
N CYS A 165 14.65 5.22 10.05
CA CYS A 165 13.87 4.12 9.46
C CYS A 165 14.09 4.08 7.96
N THR A 166 14.17 2.89 7.39
CA THR A 166 14.05 2.73 5.94
C THR A 166 12.66 3.18 5.51
N THR A 167 12.62 3.98 4.43
CA THR A 167 11.38 4.44 3.82
C THR A 167 11.26 3.89 2.41
N ILE A 168 10.06 3.44 2.04
CA ILE A 168 9.79 2.85 0.73
C ILE A 168 8.46 3.40 0.25
N ASP A 169 8.40 3.89 -1.00
CA ASP A 169 7.15 4.26 -1.67
C ASP A 169 7.36 4.20 -3.19
N SER A 170 6.26 4.29 -3.93
CA SER A 170 6.32 4.57 -5.35
C SER A 170 6.81 6.00 -5.59
N ASP A 171 7.60 6.21 -6.65
CA ASP A 171 8.09 7.54 -7.01
C ASP A 171 6.94 8.44 -7.52
N GLN A 172 6.27 9.12 -6.60
CA GLN A 172 5.14 9.99 -6.90
C GLN A 172 5.56 11.25 -7.68
N TYR A 173 6.76 11.77 -7.39
CA TYR A 173 7.29 12.95 -8.05
C TYR A 173 7.72 12.63 -9.50
N GLY A 174 8.61 11.65 -9.68
CA GLY A 174 9.08 11.24 -11.00
C GLY A 174 7.96 10.71 -11.90
N SER A 175 6.92 10.14 -11.31
CA SER A 175 5.72 9.72 -12.04
C SER A 175 5.00 10.89 -12.69
N CYS A 176 4.76 11.99 -11.96
CA CYS A 176 4.16 13.18 -12.54
C CYS A 176 5.08 13.91 -13.51
N GLU A 177 6.39 13.90 -13.25
CA GLU A 177 7.39 14.38 -14.19
C GLU A 177 7.32 13.60 -15.52
N LEU A 178 7.26 12.27 -15.47
CA LEU A 178 7.14 11.41 -16.65
C LEU A 178 5.88 11.72 -17.46
N LEU A 179 4.69 11.79 -16.82
CA LEU A 179 3.44 12.11 -17.53
C LEU A 179 3.42 13.55 -18.08
N THR A 180 3.97 14.50 -17.35
CA THR A 180 4.02 15.88 -17.81
C THR A 180 4.91 16.01 -19.03
N ASN A 181 6.10 15.36 -19.01
CA ASN A 181 6.98 15.31 -20.17
C ASN A 181 6.30 14.60 -21.36
N TYR A 182 5.62 13.49 -21.12
CA TYR A 182 4.87 12.77 -22.15
C TYR A 182 3.84 13.68 -22.84
N LEU A 183 3.08 14.49 -22.10
CA LEU A 183 2.13 15.44 -22.65
C LEU A 183 2.84 16.57 -23.43
N LEU A 184 3.95 17.10 -22.91
CA LEU A 184 4.77 18.12 -23.60
C LEU A 184 5.34 17.57 -24.91
N GLU A 185 5.82 16.33 -24.93
CA GLU A 185 6.31 15.64 -26.12
C GLU A 185 5.22 15.42 -27.18
N HIS A 186 3.94 15.39 -26.79
CA HIS A 186 2.79 15.36 -27.71
C HIS A 186 2.28 16.76 -28.08
N GLY A 187 3.03 17.82 -27.74
CA GLY A 187 2.73 19.20 -28.12
C GLY A 187 1.83 19.96 -27.14
N HIS A 188 1.38 19.33 -26.06
CA HIS A 188 0.49 19.98 -25.08
C HIS A 188 1.27 20.93 -24.18
N SER A 189 1.08 22.25 -24.37
CA SER A 189 1.65 23.28 -23.48
C SER A 189 0.66 23.80 -22.43
N ASN A 190 -0.65 23.64 -22.65
CA ASN A 190 -1.70 24.03 -21.71
C ASN A 190 -2.23 22.79 -20.98
N VAL A 191 -1.47 22.33 -19.99
CA VAL A 191 -1.80 21.14 -19.20
C VAL A 191 -2.47 21.53 -17.89
N ARG A 192 -3.77 21.21 -17.73
CA ARG A 192 -4.50 21.42 -16.50
C ARG A 192 -4.24 20.26 -15.54
N PHE A 193 -3.85 20.55 -14.29
CA PHE A 193 -3.67 19.54 -13.26
C PHE A 193 -4.89 19.47 -12.35
N VAL A 194 -5.44 18.27 -12.18
CA VAL A 194 -6.48 17.96 -11.19
C VAL A 194 -5.82 17.20 -10.03
N ALA A 195 -5.41 17.93 -9.02
CA ALA A 195 -4.73 17.41 -7.83
C ALA A 195 -5.67 16.62 -6.90
N GLY A 196 -5.12 15.75 -6.08
CA GLY A 196 -5.82 15.13 -4.96
C GLY A 196 -5.91 16.07 -3.74
N PRO A 197 -6.36 15.56 -2.57
CA PRO A 197 -6.47 16.34 -1.33
C PRO A 197 -5.14 16.97 -0.92
N GLU A 198 -5.19 18.17 -0.39
CA GLU A 198 -4.01 18.95 0.00
C GLU A 198 -3.19 18.29 1.12
N ASN A 199 -3.85 17.56 2.01
CA ASN A 199 -3.20 16.88 3.13
C ASN A 199 -2.62 15.49 2.75
N SER A 200 -2.71 15.07 1.49
CA SER A 200 -2.13 13.83 1.00
C SER A 200 -0.67 14.03 0.58
N ILE A 201 0.22 13.15 1.07
CA ILE A 201 1.64 13.13 0.67
C ILE A 201 1.76 12.91 -0.84
N SER A 202 1.12 11.88 -1.38
CA SER A 202 1.16 11.56 -2.81
C SER A 202 0.69 12.75 -3.67
N SER A 203 -0.40 13.44 -3.25
CA SER A 203 -0.90 14.61 -3.98
C SER A 203 0.13 15.73 -4.07
N ARG A 204 0.84 16.00 -2.97
CA ARG A 204 1.87 17.05 -2.92
C ARG A 204 3.07 16.73 -3.83
N PHE A 205 3.54 15.49 -3.83
CA PHE A 205 4.64 15.08 -4.70
C PHE A 205 4.24 15.07 -6.17
N ARG A 206 3.04 14.60 -6.49
CA ARG A 206 2.49 14.65 -7.87
C ARG A 206 2.33 16.08 -8.35
N GLU A 207 1.83 17.00 -7.50
CA GLU A 207 1.74 18.43 -7.79
C GLU A 207 3.12 19.05 -8.04
N ALA A 208 4.11 18.74 -7.21
CA ALA A 208 5.47 19.24 -7.37
C ALA A 208 6.08 18.74 -8.68
N GLY A 209 5.98 17.45 -9.00
CA GLY A 209 6.48 16.87 -10.25
C GLY A 209 5.89 17.53 -11.50
N TRP A 210 4.57 17.76 -11.53
CA TRP A 210 3.91 18.49 -12.61
C TRP A 210 4.40 19.93 -12.72
N ARG A 211 4.41 20.69 -11.62
CA ARG A 211 4.76 22.11 -11.59
C ARG A 211 6.22 22.34 -12.02
N ASP A 212 7.13 21.57 -11.44
CA ASP A 212 8.57 21.73 -11.69
C ASP A 212 8.94 21.35 -13.13
N THR A 213 8.23 20.35 -13.70
CA THR A 213 8.46 19.95 -15.09
C THR A 213 8.00 21.02 -16.07
N LEU A 214 6.82 21.61 -15.88
CA LEU A 214 6.39 22.75 -16.68
C LEU A 214 7.35 23.94 -16.53
N GLY A 215 7.81 24.22 -15.31
CA GLY A 215 8.78 25.28 -15.04
C GLY A 215 10.11 25.07 -15.79
N ARG A 216 10.64 23.83 -15.77
CA ARG A 216 11.86 23.50 -16.54
C ARG A 216 11.67 23.62 -18.06
N ALA A 217 10.47 23.34 -18.54
CA ALA A 217 10.10 23.51 -19.95
C ALA A 217 9.76 24.96 -20.33
N HIS A 218 9.84 25.90 -19.38
CA HIS A 218 9.45 27.32 -19.57
C HIS A 218 7.98 27.46 -20.04
N VAL A 219 7.11 26.57 -19.59
CA VAL A 219 5.67 26.58 -19.84
C VAL A 219 4.95 27.21 -18.65
N ASP A 220 4.00 28.08 -18.91
CA ASP A 220 3.21 28.71 -17.86
C ASP A 220 2.41 27.68 -17.06
N VAL A 221 2.51 27.77 -15.74
CA VAL A 221 1.77 26.89 -14.84
C VAL A 221 0.36 27.43 -14.65
N ALA A 222 -0.61 26.78 -15.25
CA ALA A 222 -2.01 27.13 -15.09
C ALA A 222 -2.51 26.88 -13.66
N PRO A 223 -3.55 27.59 -13.16
CA PRO A 223 -4.16 27.29 -11.87
C PRO A 223 -4.63 25.84 -11.82
N MET A 224 -4.17 25.08 -10.82
CA MET A 224 -4.61 23.70 -10.63
C MET A 224 -6.03 23.65 -10.03
N LEU A 225 -6.71 22.54 -10.27
CA LEU A 225 -7.96 22.18 -9.63
C LEU A 225 -7.69 21.11 -8.57
N ARG A 226 -8.59 20.95 -7.60
CA ARG A 226 -8.37 20.00 -6.51
C ARG A 226 -9.60 19.15 -6.26
N GLY A 227 -9.42 17.83 -6.33
CA GLY A 227 -10.41 16.81 -5.99
C GLY A 227 -10.08 16.11 -4.66
N ASP A 228 -10.80 15.01 -4.43
CA ASP A 228 -10.72 14.19 -3.20
C ASP A 228 -10.42 12.71 -3.46
N TRP A 229 -9.89 12.40 -4.65
CA TRP A 229 -9.65 11.07 -5.22
C TRP A 229 -10.89 10.37 -5.81
N SER A 230 -12.09 10.86 -5.60
CA SER A 230 -13.32 10.26 -6.14
C SER A 230 -13.55 10.66 -7.61
N ALA A 231 -14.29 9.80 -8.35
CA ALA A 231 -14.73 10.13 -9.69
C ALA A 231 -15.69 11.32 -9.71
N ASP A 232 -16.52 11.48 -8.68
CA ASP A 232 -17.45 12.61 -8.54
C ASP A 232 -16.70 13.94 -8.43
N SER A 233 -15.61 13.98 -7.65
CA SER A 233 -14.78 15.19 -7.59
C SER A 233 -14.06 15.45 -8.92
N GLY A 234 -13.63 14.40 -9.62
CA GLY A 234 -13.07 14.50 -10.96
C GLY A 234 -14.09 15.06 -11.95
N TYR A 235 -15.34 14.60 -11.87
CA TYR A 235 -16.44 15.11 -12.71
C TYR A 235 -16.69 16.60 -12.48
N ALA A 236 -16.83 17.03 -11.22
CA ALA A 236 -17.02 18.44 -10.89
C ALA A 236 -15.87 19.35 -11.38
N MET A 237 -14.61 18.83 -11.36
CA MET A 237 -13.46 19.56 -11.94
C MET A 237 -13.50 19.53 -13.47
N GLY A 238 -13.98 18.42 -14.05
CA GLY A 238 -14.18 18.28 -15.50
C GLY A 238 -15.18 19.25 -16.07
N GLU A 239 -16.29 19.53 -15.37
CA GLU A 239 -17.28 20.55 -15.78
C GLU A 239 -16.64 21.95 -15.87
N ARG A 240 -15.77 22.29 -14.92
CA ARG A 240 -15.03 23.57 -14.97
C ARG A 240 -14.07 23.62 -16.14
N ILE A 241 -13.34 22.53 -16.40
CA ILE A 241 -12.43 22.41 -17.53
C ILE A 241 -13.22 22.51 -18.86
N ALA A 242 -14.35 21.81 -18.97
CA ALA A 242 -15.20 21.87 -20.15
C ALA A 242 -15.67 23.32 -20.45
N ALA A 243 -16.07 24.07 -19.42
CA ALA A 243 -16.43 25.47 -19.57
C ALA A 243 -15.26 26.34 -20.05
N GLU A 244 -14.03 26.09 -19.56
CA GLU A 244 -12.83 26.79 -20.03
C GLU A 244 -12.53 26.47 -21.51
N VAL A 245 -12.63 25.20 -21.91
CA VAL A 245 -12.41 24.76 -23.30
C VAL A 245 -13.44 25.38 -24.24
N LEU A 246 -14.72 25.32 -23.88
CA LEU A 246 -15.82 25.88 -24.69
C LEU A 246 -15.77 27.42 -24.79
N ALA A 247 -15.29 28.10 -23.76
CA ALA A 247 -15.07 29.54 -23.83
C ALA A 247 -13.94 29.91 -24.81
N GLY A 248 -13.03 28.98 -25.06
CA GLY A 248 -11.92 29.16 -26.00
C GLY A 248 -10.86 30.11 -25.46
N GLY A 249 -9.90 30.45 -26.33
CA GLY A 249 -8.80 31.34 -26.02
C GLY A 249 -7.46 30.62 -25.84
N SER A 250 -6.38 31.39 -25.80
CA SER A 250 -4.99 30.87 -25.77
C SER A 250 -4.64 30.09 -24.48
N GLN A 251 -5.45 30.22 -23.43
CA GLN A 251 -5.26 29.56 -22.15
C GLN A 251 -6.19 28.35 -21.94
N ALA A 252 -7.02 28.02 -22.97
CA ALA A 252 -7.86 26.83 -22.88
C ALA A 252 -6.98 25.56 -22.75
N PRO A 253 -7.25 24.66 -21.81
CA PRO A 253 -6.43 23.46 -21.65
C PRO A 253 -6.60 22.52 -22.84
N THR A 254 -5.48 22.03 -23.37
CA THR A 254 -5.44 21.01 -24.43
C THR A 254 -5.23 19.61 -23.85
N ALA A 255 -4.77 19.55 -22.60
CA ALA A 255 -4.62 18.28 -21.88
C ALA A 255 -4.94 18.45 -20.38
N VAL A 256 -5.39 17.35 -19.78
CA VAL A 256 -5.63 17.23 -18.35
C VAL A 256 -4.79 16.08 -17.80
N LEU A 257 -4.01 16.38 -16.76
CA LEU A 257 -3.37 15.38 -15.92
C LEU A 257 -4.18 15.28 -14.62
N ALA A 258 -4.91 14.19 -14.44
CA ALA A 258 -5.61 13.91 -13.20
C ALA A 258 -4.72 13.08 -12.26
N ALA A 259 -4.68 13.46 -11.00
CA ALA A 259 -3.78 12.85 -10.04
C ALA A 259 -4.14 11.41 -9.63
N ASN A 260 -5.25 10.84 -10.12
CA ASN A 260 -5.53 9.41 -10.14
C ASN A 260 -6.54 9.05 -11.26
N ASP A 261 -6.70 7.76 -11.53
CA ASP A 261 -7.54 7.25 -12.59
C ASP A 261 -9.03 7.50 -12.35
N GLN A 262 -9.51 7.43 -11.10
CA GLN A 262 -10.91 7.69 -10.78
C GLN A 262 -11.30 9.12 -11.12
N MET A 263 -10.47 10.11 -10.72
CA MET A 263 -10.71 11.50 -11.12
C MET A 263 -10.57 11.68 -12.62
N ALA A 264 -9.63 11.00 -13.29
CA ALA A 264 -9.50 11.05 -14.75
C ALA A 264 -10.79 10.58 -15.45
N LEU A 265 -11.40 9.48 -14.99
CA LEU A 265 -12.70 9.03 -15.51
C LEU A 265 -13.80 10.07 -15.29
N GLY A 266 -13.84 10.69 -14.12
CA GLY A 266 -14.79 11.77 -13.84
C GLY A 266 -14.62 12.94 -14.81
N VAL A 267 -13.37 13.36 -15.05
CA VAL A 267 -13.05 14.43 -16.02
C VAL A 267 -13.51 14.04 -17.42
N ILE A 268 -13.20 12.82 -17.89
CA ILE A 268 -13.62 12.33 -19.21
C ILE A 268 -15.15 12.39 -19.34
N ALA A 269 -15.86 11.85 -18.35
CA ALA A 269 -17.31 11.86 -18.36
C ALA A 269 -17.91 13.28 -18.44
N ALA A 270 -17.34 14.24 -17.72
CA ALA A 270 -17.80 15.63 -17.76
C ALA A 270 -17.53 16.30 -19.12
N LEU A 271 -16.34 16.08 -19.70
CA LEU A 271 -15.99 16.59 -21.03
C LEU A 271 -16.94 16.04 -22.09
N GLU A 272 -17.19 14.72 -22.10
CA GLU A 272 -18.08 14.07 -23.04
C GLU A 272 -19.55 14.53 -22.88
N ASN A 273 -20.01 14.72 -21.64
CA ASN A 273 -21.34 15.28 -21.38
C ASN A 273 -21.52 16.73 -21.86
N ALA A 274 -20.42 17.49 -21.91
CA ALA A 274 -20.38 18.83 -22.47
C ALA A 274 -20.26 18.86 -24.01
N GLY A 275 -20.21 17.69 -24.67
CA GLY A 275 -20.07 17.55 -26.11
C GLY A 275 -18.62 17.63 -26.61
N LEU A 276 -17.63 17.55 -25.73
CA LEU A 276 -16.21 17.51 -26.06
C LEU A 276 -15.74 16.08 -26.22
N SER A 277 -14.83 15.83 -27.15
CA SER A 277 -14.24 14.51 -27.41
C SER A 277 -12.89 14.35 -26.75
N VAL A 278 -12.66 13.17 -26.14
CA VAL A 278 -11.35 12.75 -25.63
C VAL A 278 -10.83 11.63 -26.54
N PRO A 279 -9.67 11.81 -27.20
CA PRO A 279 -8.67 12.86 -27.02
C PRO A 279 -8.78 14.07 -27.98
N ASP A 280 -9.78 14.12 -28.91
CA ASP A 280 -9.76 15.04 -30.04
C ASP A 280 -9.82 16.51 -29.64
N ASP A 281 -10.60 16.88 -28.64
CA ASP A 281 -10.66 18.25 -28.11
C ASP A 281 -9.72 18.42 -26.92
N VAL A 282 -9.66 17.42 -26.02
CA VAL A 282 -8.83 17.47 -24.81
C VAL A 282 -8.22 16.08 -24.53
N SER A 283 -6.91 16.00 -24.44
CA SER A 283 -6.22 14.79 -23.96
C SER A 283 -6.35 14.63 -22.45
N VAL A 284 -6.52 13.39 -21.96
CA VAL A 284 -6.62 13.11 -20.52
C VAL A 284 -5.68 11.98 -20.13
N VAL A 285 -4.92 12.17 -19.06
CA VAL A 285 -4.08 11.12 -18.45
C VAL A 285 -4.42 10.95 -16.97
N GLY A 286 -4.30 9.72 -16.51
CA GLY A 286 -4.48 9.33 -15.10
C GLY A 286 -3.19 8.84 -14.45
N ILE A 287 -3.31 8.37 -13.21
CA ILE A 287 -2.25 7.72 -12.43
C ILE A 287 -2.87 6.58 -11.64
N ASP A 288 -2.16 5.50 -11.49
CA ASP A 288 -2.32 4.27 -10.70
C ASP A 288 -2.55 3.01 -11.54
N ASP A 289 -3.07 3.12 -12.77
CA ASP A 289 -3.60 2.01 -13.59
C ASP A 289 -4.63 1.15 -12.83
N ALA A 290 -5.41 1.84 -11.99
CA ALA A 290 -6.35 1.22 -11.05
C ALA A 290 -7.61 0.65 -11.70
N LEU A 291 -7.82 0.93 -12.99
CA LEU A 291 -9.00 0.51 -13.75
C LEU A 291 -8.76 -0.76 -14.56
N GLU A 292 -7.51 -1.26 -14.58
CA GLU A 292 -7.17 -2.48 -15.29
C GLU A 292 -7.96 -3.67 -14.72
N GLY A 293 -8.65 -4.38 -15.61
CA GLY A 293 -9.54 -5.48 -15.24
C GLY A 293 -10.89 -5.08 -14.61
N LEU A 294 -11.12 -3.80 -14.31
CA LEU A 294 -12.37 -3.29 -13.74
C LEU A 294 -13.25 -2.63 -14.82
N VAL A 295 -12.65 -1.92 -15.75
CA VAL A 295 -13.34 -1.23 -16.84
C VAL A 295 -13.07 -1.97 -18.15
N PRO A 296 -14.11 -2.51 -18.82
CA PRO A 296 -13.96 -3.12 -20.13
C PRO A 296 -13.41 -2.09 -21.14
N HIS A 297 -12.47 -2.52 -21.97
CA HIS A 297 -11.85 -1.65 -22.97
C HIS A 297 -11.32 -0.33 -22.39
N ASN A 298 -10.65 -0.43 -21.24
CA ASN A 298 -10.02 0.73 -20.60
C ASN A 298 -9.11 1.46 -21.59
N ARG A 299 -9.49 2.71 -21.94
CA ARG A 299 -8.78 3.54 -22.92
C ARG A 299 -7.91 4.60 -22.29
N LEU A 300 -7.90 4.72 -20.95
CA LEU A 300 -7.17 5.74 -20.22
C LEU A 300 -5.66 5.49 -20.27
N THR A 301 -4.91 6.44 -20.85
CA THR A 301 -3.46 6.52 -20.72
C THR A 301 -3.11 6.92 -19.28
N THR A 302 -2.26 6.15 -18.64
CA THR A 302 -1.99 6.31 -17.19
C THR A 302 -0.58 5.83 -16.82
N LEU A 303 -0.22 5.96 -15.57
CA LEU A 303 0.97 5.33 -15.01
C LEU A 303 0.59 4.15 -14.13
N ARG A 304 1.35 3.07 -14.26
CA ARG A 304 1.27 1.90 -13.38
C ARG A 304 2.35 1.96 -12.33
N PHE A 305 1.95 1.95 -11.07
CA PHE A 305 2.85 1.72 -9.94
C PHE A 305 2.99 0.21 -9.66
N ASP A 306 4.20 -0.24 -9.34
CA ASP A 306 4.41 -1.57 -8.77
C ASP A 306 4.16 -1.58 -7.26
N LEU A 307 2.90 -1.36 -6.88
CA LEU A 307 2.49 -1.31 -5.47
C LEU A 307 2.64 -2.65 -4.75
N ARG A 308 2.51 -3.78 -5.49
CA ARG A 308 2.82 -5.10 -4.93
C ARG A 308 4.30 -5.26 -4.66
N GLY A 309 5.16 -4.78 -5.56
CA GLY A 309 6.61 -4.72 -5.36
C GLY A 309 6.99 -3.84 -4.16
N VAL A 310 6.36 -2.68 -4.00
CA VAL A 310 6.51 -1.83 -2.80
C VAL A 310 6.18 -2.60 -1.54
N GLY A 311 5.06 -3.32 -1.51
CA GLY A 311 4.65 -4.15 -0.38
C GLY A 311 5.64 -5.27 -0.07
N LYS A 312 6.15 -5.96 -1.10
CA LYS A 312 7.15 -7.01 -0.97
C LYS A 312 8.47 -6.46 -0.42
N LEU A 313 8.98 -5.36 -0.98
CA LEU A 313 10.19 -4.69 -0.51
C LEU A 313 10.06 -4.23 0.95
N ALA A 314 8.89 -3.70 1.33
CA ALA A 314 8.64 -3.27 2.70
C ALA A 314 8.67 -4.45 3.68
N PHE A 315 8.10 -5.60 3.30
CA PHE A 315 8.16 -6.82 4.10
C PHE A 315 9.62 -7.30 4.23
N GLU A 316 10.35 -7.45 3.13
CA GLU A 316 11.74 -7.91 3.13
C GLU A 316 12.64 -6.97 3.95
N ALA A 317 12.44 -5.65 3.82
CA ALA A 317 13.17 -4.68 4.64
C ALA A 317 12.82 -4.79 6.13
N ALA A 318 11.57 -5.11 6.49
CA ALA A 318 11.15 -5.21 7.88
C ALA A 318 11.64 -6.48 8.59
N ILE A 319 11.91 -7.59 7.86
CA ILE A 319 12.46 -8.83 8.41
C ILE A 319 13.99 -8.97 8.18
N GLY A 320 14.57 -8.12 7.34
CA GLY A 320 15.99 -8.20 6.95
C GLY A 320 16.94 -7.90 8.10
N GLU A 321 18.19 -8.35 7.98
CA GLU A 321 19.26 -8.13 8.95
C GLU A 321 20.10 -6.87 8.68
N SER A 322 19.94 -6.23 7.49
CA SER A 322 20.72 -5.05 7.11
C SER A 322 20.50 -3.90 8.10
N SER A 323 21.55 -3.30 8.58
CA SER A 323 21.49 -2.08 9.42
C SER A 323 21.41 -0.78 8.62
N SER A 324 21.46 -0.84 7.29
CA SER A 324 21.33 0.36 6.44
C SER A 324 19.93 0.96 6.53
N ILE A 325 19.89 2.28 6.57
CA ILE A 325 18.68 3.08 6.48
C ILE A 325 18.67 3.68 5.07
N GLU A 326 17.63 3.39 4.32
CA GLU A 326 17.52 3.75 2.91
C GLU A 326 16.19 4.44 2.64
N ALA A 327 16.18 5.35 1.66
CA ALA A 327 14.95 5.87 1.07
C ALA A 327 14.84 5.28 -0.35
N ILE A 328 13.86 4.41 -0.55
CA ILE A 328 13.66 3.67 -1.79
C ILE A 328 12.40 4.17 -2.48
N HIS A 329 12.58 4.73 -3.68
CA HIS A 329 11.46 5.15 -4.53
C HIS A 329 11.35 4.20 -5.72
N VAL A 330 10.25 3.44 -5.77
CA VAL A 330 9.99 2.46 -6.83
C VAL A 330 9.43 3.20 -8.05
N PRO A 331 10.08 3.14 -9.22
CA PRO A 331 9.63 3.85 -10.41
C PRO A 331 8.30 3.29 -10.93
N SER A 332 7.56 4.14 -11.62
CA SER A 332 6.34 3.78 -12.34
C SER A 332 6.61 3.46 -13.81
N THR A 333 5.64 2.86 -14.47
CA THR A 333 5.67 2.55 -15.90
C THR A 333 4.52 3.26 -16.60
N LEU A 334 4.80 3.95 -17.71
CA LEU A 334 3.78 4.53 -18.57
C LEU A 334 2.98 3.42 -19.27
N VAL A 335 1.67 3.52 -19.22
CA VAL A 335 0.73 2.64 -19.92
C VAL A 335 -0.05 3.50 -20.92
N GLU A 336 0.47 3.55 -22.14
CA GLU A 336 -0.18 4.28 -23.22
C GLU A 336 -1.45 3.56 -23.68
N ARG A 337 -2.51 4.33 -23.85
CA ARG A 337 -3.76 3.90 -24.45
C ARG A 337 -4.25 4.99 -25.42
N SER A 338 -5.55 5.28 -25.45
CA SER A 338 -6.12 6.12 -26.53
C SER A 338 -6.67 7.48 -26.06
N THR A 339 -6.35 7.93 -24.85
CA THR A 339 -6.85 9.24 -24.35
C THR A 339 -5.89 10.40 -24.55
N VAL A 340 -4.82 10.21 -25.29
CA VAL A 340 -3.87 11.28 -25.66
C VAL A 340 -3.72 11.35 -27.17
N ARG A 341 -3.76 12.55 -27.70
CA ARG A 341 -3.53 12.88 -29.10
C ARG A 341 -2.22 13.65 -29.23
N ASP A 342 -1.46 13.38 -30.28
CA ASP A 342 -0.34 14.23 -30.70
C ASP A 342 -0.89 15.46 -31.44
N ILE A 343 -0.55 16.66 -30.98
CA ILE A 343 -1.02 17.93 -31.56
C ILE A 343 0.10 18.75 -32.21
N ARG A 344 1.26 18.13 -32.42
CA ARG A 344 2.40 18.82 -33.09
C ARG A 344 2.18 19.03 -34.58
N GLY A 345 1.18 18.43 -35.20
CA GLY A 345 0.82 18.58 -36.61
C GLY A 345 1.20 17.39 -37.45
#